data_a9e1d2ee6fce75f04c5a38d4a64d35da
#
_entry.id   a9e1d2ee6fce75f04c5a38d4a64d35da
#
_cell.length_a   1.000
_cell.length_b   1.000
_cell.length_c   1.000
_cell.angle_alpha   90.00
_cell.angle_beta   90.00
_cell.angle_gamma   90.00
#
_symmetry.space_group_name_H-M   'P 1'
#
loop_
_entity.id
_entity.type
_entity.pdbx_description
1 polymer ?
#
loop_
_entity_poly.entity_id
_entity_poly.type
_entity_poly.pdbx_seq_one_letter_code
_entity_poly.pdbx_strand_id
1 'polypeptide(L)'
;ITPGKHNMKISICAADAIDRVELLKNNVLEEMIVHSGSWENKKIADDEVIRVKFTVEFGWGPNPRFYKDMLVKEWDGSLNVEGKLLSIDKEWNSYGQKLYDVTDDSCKFHMTTYMSTTTGHWMGPSTVVKEGFVFEVEGTPDSDVCLKVDNYEYHFTIRELMKTSRIKAQYQESIDLANRVYGKVDHYRDDFYWHNAYKTRIRQAVPQDAYVLNYEKEIDMEAGANYRLRKKKKNGDVAWVS
;
A
#
# COMPACT_ATOMS: atom_id res chain seq x y z
N ILE A 1 27.53 22.88 5.66
CA ILE A 1 28.51 21.88 5.20
C ILE A 1 29.74 22.64 4.72
N THR A 2 30.95 22.23 5.13
CA THR A 2 32.20 22.79 4.63
C THR A 2 32.42 22.38 3.17
N PRO A 3 32.95 23.28 2.30
CA PRO A 3 33.28 22.93 0.93
C PRO A 3 34.34 21.83 0.84
N GLY A 4 34.32 21.05 -0.22
CA GLY A 4 35.30 20.02 -0.52
C GLY A 4 34.69 18.63 -0.69
N LYS A 5 35.55 17.63 -0.76
CA LYS A 5 35.18 16.24 -0.97
C LYS A 5 34.58 15.62 0.30
N HIS A 6 33.41 15.04 0.17
CA HIS A 6 32.67 14.36 1.24
C HIS A 6 32.18 13.01 0.75
N ASN A 7 32.14 12.04 1.65
CA ASN A 7 31.53 10.76 1.36
C ASN A 7 30.03 10.81 1.70
N MET A 8 29.21 10.82 0.65
CA MET A 8 27.75 10.78 0.79
C MET A 8 27.29 9.34 0.94
N LYS A 9 26.58 9.04 2.03
CA LYS A 9 25.93 7.75 2.28
C LYS A 9 24.41 7.96 2.28
N ILE A 10 23.71 7.20 1.46
CA ILE A 10 22.25 7.19 1.36
C ILE A 10 21.78 5.79 1.77
N SER A 11 20.90 5.72 2.78
CA SER A 11 20.20 4.50 3.15
C SER A 11 18.71 4.78 3.20
N ILE A 12 17.94 4.05 2.39
CA ILE A 12 16.51 4.24 2.24
C ILE A 12 15.82 2.90 2.43
N CYS A 13 14.80 2.87 3.30
CA CYS A 13 13.81 1.81 3.36
C CYS A 13 12.45 2.44 3.04
N ALA A 14 11.77 1.95 2.00
CA ALA A 14 10.50 2.48 1.54
C ALA A 14 9.35 1.54 1.87
N ALA A 15 8.12 2.06 1.83
CA ALA A 15 6.90 1.26 1.97
C ALA A 15 6.56 0.47 0.69
N ASP A 16 7.15 0.83 -0.45
CA ASP A 16 6.93 0.23 -1.77
C ASP A 16 8.21 0.34 -2.59
N ALA A 17 8.26 -0.30 -3.76
CA ALA A 17 9.43 -0.30 -4.63
C ALA A 17 9.94 1.12 -4.95
N ILE A 18 11.23 1.30 -4.83
CA ILE A 18 11.93 2.53 -5.18
C ILE A 18 12.13 2.54 -6.70
N ASP A 19 11.69 3.60 -7.38
CA ASP A 19 12.01 3.83 -8.78
C ASP A 19 13.42 4.44 -8.89
N ARG A 20 13.62 5.57 -8.22
CA ARG A 20 14.90 6.28 -8.24
C ARG A 20 15.07 7.24 -7.07
N VAL A 21 16.31 7.63 -6.86
CA VAL A 21 16.68 8.71 -5.95
C VAL A 21 17.39 9.79 -6.77
N GLU A 22 16.99 11.03 -6.57
CA GLU A 22 17.52 12.20 -7.25
C GLU A 22 18.24 13.08 -6.22
N LEU A 23 19.52 13.37 -6.48
CA LEU A 23 20.28 14.39 -5.76
C LEU A 23 20.11 15.73 -6.49
N LEU A 24 19.62 16.72 -5.78
CA LEU A 24 19.43 18.06 -6.30
C LEU A 24 20.39 19.02 -5.59
N LYS A 25 21.07 19.85 -6.37
CA LYS A 25 21.90 20.97 -5.92
C LYS A 25 21.23 22.26 -6.37
N ASN A 26 20.89 23.13 -5.42
CA ASN A 26 20.17 24.38 -5.69
C ASN A 26 18.88 24.18 -6.53
N ASN A 27 18.15 23.11 -6.25
CA ASN A 27 16.95 22.65 -6.98
C ASN A 27 17.19 22.17 -8.43
N VAL A 28 18.43 22.05 -8.88
CA VAL A 28 18.80 21.47 -10.18
C VAL A 28 19.22 20.01 -9.95
N LEU A 29 18.83 19.11 -10.85
CA LEU A 29 19.23 17.71 -10.80
C LEU A 29 20.74 17.59 -11.03
N GLU A 30 21.46 17.12 -10.02
CA GLU A 30 22.89 16.85 -10.07
C GLU A 30 23.17 15.39 -10.42
N GLU A 31 22.40 14.48 -9.82
CA GLU A 31 22.58 13.05 -10.02
C GLU A 31 21.26 12.30 -9.88
N MET A 32 21.13 11.20 -10.63
CA MET A 32 20.00 10.28 -10.56
C MET A 32 20.51 8.86 -10.35
N ILE A 33 20.05 8.25 -9.26
CA ILE A 33 20.33 6.86 -8.92
C ILE A 33 19.07 6.06 -9.26
N VAL A 34 19.09 5.35 -10.39
CA VAL A 34 17.98 4.51 -10.83
C VAL A 34 18.06 3.16 -10.10
N HIS A 35 16.96 2.76 -9.47
CA HIS A 35 16.84 1.50 -8.73
C HIS A 35 15.83 0.53 -9.36
N SER A 36 14.88 1.04 -10.13
CA SER A 36 13.91 0.20 -10.84
C SER A 36 14.58 -0.75 -11.83
N GLY A 37 14.10 -1.99 -11.86
CA GLY A 37 14.60 -3.05 -12.76
C GLY A 37 15.74 -3.91 -12.21
N SER A 38 16.42 -3.50 -11.14
CA SER A 38 17.53 -4.26 -10.57
C SER A 38 17.12 -5.59 -9.92
N TRP A 39 15.86 -5.70 -9.50
CA TRP A 39 15.29 -6.82 -8.75
C TRP A 39 14.19 -7.59 -9.51
N GLU A 40 13.64 -7.03 -10.59
CA GLU A 40 12.45 -7.59 -11.28
C GLU A 40 12.72 -8.95 -11.95
N ASN A 41 13.95 -9.20 -12.35
CA ASN A 41 14.34 -10.44 -13.04
C ASN A 41 15.05 -11.44 -12.11
N LYS A 42 15.13 -11.16 -10.81
CA LYS A 42 15.77 -12.07 -9.85
C LYS A 42 14.93 -13.35 -9.74
N LYS A 43 15.57 -14.50 -10.00
CA LYS A 43 14.95 -15.80 -9.73
C LYS A 43 15.06 -16.09 -8.24
N ILE A 44 13.94 -16.43 -7.63
CA ILE A 44 13.85 -16.80 -6.22
C ILE A 44 13.65 -18.32 -6.18
N ALA A 45 14.50 -19.02 -5.44
CA ALA A 45 14.36 -20.47 -5.23
C ALA A 45 13.16 -20.77 -4.31
N ASP A 46 12.58 -21.97 -4.44
CA ASP A 46 11.37 -22.33 -3.70
C ASP A 46 11.60 -22.43 -2.18
N ASP A 47 12.83 -22.73 -1.77
CA ASP A 47 13.27 -22.84 -0.37
C ASP A 47 13.96 -21.56 0.17
N GLU A 48 14.13 -20.54 -0.68
CA GLU A 48 14.75 -19.27 -0.27
C GLU A 48 13.82 -18.51 0.68
N VAL A 49 14.32 -18.14 1.85
CA VAL A 49 13.60 -17.24 2.75
C VAL A 49 13.75 -15.81 2.25
N ILE A 50 12.64 -15.17 1.94
CA ILE A 50 12.58 -13.83 1.38
C ILE A 50 11.78 -12.88 2.29
N ARG A 51 12.11 -11.60 2.19
CA ARG A 51 11.33 -10.51 2.80
C ARG A 51 10.60 -9.75 1.73
N VAL A 52 9.32 -9.51 1.98
CA VAL A 52 8.48 -8.76 1.05
C VAL A 52 7.66 -7.73 1.81
N LYS A 53 7.33 -6.61 1.14
CA LYS A 53 6.33 -5.64 1.60
C LYS A 53 5.14 -5.65 0.67
N PHE A 54 3.94 -5.55 1.24
CA PHE A 54 2.70 -5.33 0.49
C PHE A 54 1.74 -4.44 1.26
N THR A 55 0.93 -3.70 0.53
CA THR A 55 -0.08 -2.79 1.11
C THR A 55 -1.46 -3.42 1.03
N VAL A 56 -2.23 -3.33 2.11
CA VAL A 56 -3.66 -3.62 2.17
C VAL A 56 -4.40 -2.32 2.39
N GLU A 57 -5.26 -1.95 1.44
CA GLU A 57 -6.06 -0.71 1.47
C GLU A 57 -7.54 -1.03 1.62
N PHE A 58 -8.22 -0.26 2.44
CA PHE A 58 -9.67 -0.26 2.66
C PHE A 58 -10.26 1.08 2.22
N GLY A 59 -11.58 1.13 2.00
CA GLY A 59 -12.24 2.41 1.76
C GLY A 59 -12.91 2.56 0.40
N TRP A 60 -13.02 1.50 -0.37
CA TRP A 60 -13.85 1.45 -1.55
C TRP A 60 -15.24 0.96 -1.15
N GLY A 61 -16.29 1.55 -1.68
CA GLY A 61 -17.62 1.15 -1.27
C GLY A 61 -18.75 1.73 -2.11
N PRO A 62 -19.99 1.58 -1.65
CA PRO A 62 -21.18 2.06 -2.33
C PRO A 62 -21.13 3.55 -2.65
N ASN A 63 -21.74 3.94 -3.76
CA ASN A 63 -21.83 5.34 -4.13
C ASN A 63 -22.82 6.07 -3.20
N PRO A 64 -22.38 7.09 -2.44
CA PRO A 64 -23.22 7.78 -1.45
C PRO A 64 -24.39 8.56 -2.07
N ARG A 65 -24.40 8.78 -3.39
CA ARG A 65 -25.59 9.35 -4.07
C ARG A 65 -26.77 8.40 -4.04
N PHE A 66 -26.51 7.09 -4.07
CA PHE A 66 -27.53 6.05 -4.04
C PHE A 66 -27.78 5.50 -2.63
N TYR A 67 -26.76 5.56 -1.76
CA TYR A 67 -26.75 4.95 -0.44
C TYR A 67 -26.39 5.97 0.65
N LYS A 68 -27.28 6.95 0.87
CA LYS A 68 -27.04 8.12 1.72
C LYS A 68 -26.69 7.81 3.17
N ASP A 69 -27.15 6.65 3.65
CA ASP A 69 -26.93 6.22 5.05
C ASP A 69 -25.64 5.39 5.23
N MET A 70 -24.88 5.15 4.14
CA MET A 70 -23.69 4.33 4.15
C MET A 70 -22.41 5.18 4.09
N LEU A 71 -22.31 6.14 5.02
CA LEU A 71 -21.18 7.07 5.05
C LEU A 71 -19.96 6.55 5.80
N VAL A 72 -20.14 5.49 6.60
CA VAL A 72 -19.11 4.91 7.45
C VAL A 72 -19.14 3.39 7.28
N LYS A 73 -17.98 2.79 7.16
CA LYS A 73 -17.82 1.33 7.20
C LYS A 73 -16.79 0.96 8.26
N GLU A 74 -17.19 0.11 9.17
CA GLU A 74 -16.31 -0.56 10.12
C GLU A 74 -15.80 -1.86 9.50
N TRP A 75 -14.52 -2.13 9.69
CA TRP A 75 -13.83 -3.32 9.20
C TRP A 75 -13.08 -3.97 10.35
N ASP A 76 -13.37 -5.22 10.62
CA ASP A 76 -12.61 -6.04 11.55
C ASP A 76 -11.80 -7.08 10.79
N GLY A 77 -10.54 -7.26 11.18
CA GLY A 77 -9.73 -8.22 10.46
C GLY A 77 -8.49 -8.68 11.21
N SER A 78 -7.79 -9.61 10.57
CA SER A 78 -6.49 -10.11 11.01
C SER A 78 -5.62 -10.48 9.83
N LEU A 79 -4.31 -10.43 10.07
CA LEU A 79 -3.31 -11.03 9.21
C LEU A 79 -2.61 -12.14 9.98
N ASN A 80 -2.44 -13.31 9.35
CA ASN A 80 -1.60 -14.41 9.85
C ASN A 80 -0.64 -14.83 8.73
N VAL A 81 0.59 -15.12 9.07
CA VAL A 81 1.65 -15.44 8.12
C VAL A 81 2.32 -16.75 8.54
N GLU A 82 2.44 -17.69 7.61
CA GLU A 82 3.32 -18.83 7.77
C GLU A 82 4.76 -18.37 7.58
N GLY A 83 5.37 -17.85 8.68
CA GLY A 83 6.67 -17.19 8.66
C GLY A 83 6.75 -16.13 9.75
N LYS A 84 7.23 -14.94 9.40
CA LYS A 84 7.32 -13.81 10.36
C LYS A 84 6.66 -12.55 9.83
N LEU A 85 5.98 -11.85 10.72
CA LEU A 85 5.50 -10.49 10.54
C LEU A 85 6.53 -9.52 11.12
N LEU A 86 7.33 -8.89 10.26
CA LEU A 86 8.49 -8.10 10.68
C LEU A 86 8.12 -6.66 11.06
N SER A 87 7.24 -6.03 10.29
CA SER A 87 6.78 -4.68 10.57
C SER A 87 5.39 -4.41 10.02
N ILE A 88 4.72 -3.42 10.62
CA ILE A 88 3.41 -2.94 10.21
C ILE A 88 3.45 -1.42 10.18
N ASP A 89 3.49 -0.83 8.99
CA ASP A 89 3.38 0.61 8.81
C ASP A 89 1.91 0.99 8.64
N LYS A 90 1.47 2.04 9.35
CA LYS A 90 0.09 2.50 9.38
C LYS A 90 -0.11 3.59 8.34
N GLU A 91 -0.91 3.35 7.32
CA GLU A 91 -1.33 4.35 6.34
C GLU A 91 -2.74 4.88 6.71
N TRP A 92 -2.81 5.57 7.83
CA TRP A 92 -4.06 6.07 8.40
C TRP A 92 -4.26 7.55 8.14
N ASN A 93 -5.44 7.90 7.68
CA ASN A 93 -5.81 9.27 7.30
C ASN A 93 -6.98 9.83 8.13
N SER A 94 -7.64 8.98 8.91
CA SER A 94 -8.80 9.35 9.72
C SER A 94 -8.78 8.69 11.10
N TYR A 95 -9.87 8.81 11.83
CA TYR A 95 -10.01 8.31 13.21
C TYR A 95 -10.67 6.93 13.25
N GLY A 96 -10.51 6.25 14.38
CA GLY A 96 -11.17 4.95 14.67
C GLY A 96 -10.28 3.74 14.44
N GLN A 97 -9.11 3.93 13.85
CA GLN A 97 -8.20 2.84 13.51
C GLN A 97 -7.53 2.25 14.74
N LYS A 98 -7.44 0.93 14.79
CA LYS A 98 -6.76 0.20 15.87
C LYS A 98 -5.94 -0.94 15.29
N LEU A 99 -4.80 -1.19 15.92
CA LEU A 99 -3.96 -2.36 15.71
C LEU A 99 -3.69 -2.98 17.06
N TYR A 100 -3.94 -4.28 17.22
CA TYR A 100 -3.85 -4.98 18.50
C TYR A 100 -3.49 -6.45 18.29
N ASP A 101 -3.20 -7.17 19.38
CA ASP A 101 -2.81 -8.58 19.38
C ASP A 101 -1.68 -8.86 18.35
N VAL A 102 -0.67 -8.00 18.32
CA VAL A 102 0.47 -8.14 17.40
C VAL A 102 1.44 -9.16 17.98
N THR A 103 1.76 -10.18 17.19
CA THR A 103 2.73 -11.23 17.49
C THR A 103 3.81 -11.27 16.39
N ASP A 104 4.72 -12.23 16.46
CA ASP A 104 5.78 -12.40 15.47
C ASP A 104 5.26 -12.93 14.12
N ASP A 105 4.02 -13.41 14.06
CA ASP A 105 3.40 -14.03 12.87
C ASP A 105 2.00 -13.50 12.56
N SER A 106 1.42 -12.68 13.42
CA SER A 106 0.04 -12.25 13.26
C SER A 106 -0.27 -10.88 13.86
N CYS A 107 -1.39 -10.30 13.43
CA CYS A 107 -1.97 -9.13 14.06
C CYS A 107 -3.50 -9.12 13.85
N LYS A 108 -4.18 -8.35 14.70
CA LYS A 108 -5.58 -7.98 14.52
C LYS A 108 -5.72 -6.47 14.33
N PHE A 109 -6.72 -6.06 13.59
CA PHE A 109 -7.00 -4.65 13.35
C PHE A 109 -8.48 -4.36 13.30
N HIS A 110 -8.80 -3.12 13.62
CA HIS A 110 -10.09 -2.51 13.38
C HIS A 110 -9.88 -1.23 12.59
N MET A 111 -10.63 -1.04 11.51
CA MET A 111 -10.53 0.12 10.63
C MET A 111 -11.89 0.76 10.46
N THR A 112 -11.93 2.09 10.46
CA THR A 112 -13.12 2.87 10.12
C THR A 112 -12.84 3.67 8.86
N THR A 113 -13.61 3.46 7.81
CA THR A 113 -13.50 4.25 6.58
C THR A 113 -14.71 5.14 6.41
N TYR A 114 -14.45 6.37 5.96
CA TYR A 114 -15.46 7.40 5.78
C TYR A 114 -15.65 7.71 4.29
N MET A 115 -16.90 7.79 3.87
CA MET A 115 -17.25 8.27 2.54
C MET A 115 -17.29 9.78 2.57
N SER A 116 -16.50 10.45 1.74
CA SER A 116 -16.55 11.91 1.64
C SER A 116 -17.87 12.37 1.00
N THR A 117 -18.59 13.20 1.70
CA THR A 117 -19.80 13.86 1.19
C THR A 117 -19.48 15.15 0.40
N THR A 118 -18.25 15.62 0.44
CA THR A 118 -17.79 16.80 -0.31
C THR A 118 -17.71 16.43 -1.80
N THR A 119 -18.76 16.79 -2.52
CA THR A 119 -18.77 16.83 -3.97
C THR A 119 -17.90 17.98 -4.44
N GLY A 120 -16.60 17.75 -4.61
CA GLY A 120 -15.77 18.65 -5.39
C GLY A 120 -16.32 18.68 -6.82
N HIS A 121 -16.63 19.85 -7.33
CA HIS A 121 -17.34 20.04 -8.60
C HIS A 121 -16.68 19.42 -9.84
N TRP A 122 -15.46 18.93 -9.73
CA TRP A 122 -14.64 18.48 -10.87
C TRP A 122 -14.15 17.03 -10.79
N MET A 123 -14.22 16.45 -9.64
CA MET A 123 -13.82 15.06 -9.44
C MET A 123 -15.09 14.26 -9.16
N GLY A 124 -15.32 13.22 -9.88
CA GLY A 124 -16.49 12.36 -9.74
C GLY A 124 -16.94 12.06 -8.31
N PRO A 125 -17.92 11.20 -8.11
CA PRO A 125 -18.58 11.04 -6.82
C PRO A 125 -17.59 10.63 -5.74
N SER A 126 -17.57 11.39 -4.66
CA SER A 126 -16.99 11.13 -3.35
C SER A 126 -15.59 10.49 -3.34
N THR A 127 -14.62 11.27 -2.94
CA THR A 127 -13.32 10.73 -2.54
C THR A 127 -13.50 9.92 -1.27
N VAL A 128 -13.35 8.61 -1.38
CA VAL A 128 -13.28 7.74 -0.21
C VAL A 128 -11.94 7.98 0.47
N VAL A 129 -11.95 8.27 1.75
CA VAL A 129 -10.72 8.30 2.54
C VAL A 129 -10.26 6.86 2.70
N LYS A 130 -9.12 6.55 2.10
CA LYS A 130 -8.52 5.22 2.18
C LYS A 130 -7.72 5.10 3.47
N GLU A 131 -7.87 3.96 4.10
CA GLU A 131 -7.10 3.54 5.23
C GLU A 131 -6.35 2.27 4.90
N GLY A 132 -5.19 2.02 5.50
CA GLY A 132 -4.45 0.83 5.16
C GLY A 132 -3.29 0.52 6.07
N PHE A 133 -2.61 -0.55 5.68
CA PHE A 133 -1.38 -1.02 6.29
C PHE A 133 -0.38 -1.40 5.21
N VAL A 134 0.90 -1.19 5.49
CA VAL A 134 2.00 -1.85 4.79
C VAL A 134 2.55 -2.92 5.71
N PHE A 135 2.44 -4.16 5.32
CA PHE A 135 2.98 -5.31 6.03
C PHE A 135 4.33 -5.69 5.45
N GLU A 136 5.31 -5.91 6.31
CA GLU A 136 6.58 -6.54 5.95
C GLU A 136 6.60 -7.94 6.53
N VAL A 137 6.73 -8.93 5.67
CA VAL A 137 6.71 -10.34 6.06
C VAL A 137 7.95 -11.09 5.55
N GLU A 138 8.34 -12.14 6.27
CA GLU A 138 9.45 -13.04 5.92
C GLU A 138 8.93 -14.48 5.87
N GLY A 139 9.22 -15.17 4.79
CA GLY A 139 8.85 -16.57 4.58
C GLY A 139 9.42 -17.11 3.28
N THR A 140 9.14 -18.38 2.97
CA THR A 140 9.43 -18.95 1.66
C THR A 140 8.40 -18.47 0.63
N PRO A 141 8.68 -18.59 -0.68
CA PRO A 141 7.72 -18.22 -1.72
C PRO A 141 6.34 -18.88 -1.56
N ASP A 142 6.28 -20.08 -1.00
CA ASP A 142 5.05 -20.86 -0.84
C ASP A 142 4.39 -20.70 0.54
N SER A 143 5.01 -19.93 1.45
CA SER A 143 4.42 -19.61 2.76
C SER A 143 3.06 -18.93 2.61
N ASP A 144 2.07 -19.38 3.40
CA ASP A 144 0.70 -18.84 3.40
C ASP A 144 0.63 -17.48 4.10
N VAL A 145 -0.13 -16.58 3.52
CA VAL A 145 -0.54 -15.30 4.09
C VAL A 145 -2.06 -15.26 4.09
N CYS A 146 -2.63 -15.44 5.28
CA CYS A 146 -4.07 -15.43 5.49
C CYS A 146 -4.52 -14.04 5.95
N LEU A 147 -5.31 -13.37 5.12
CA LEU A 147 -5.97 -12.10 5.44
C LEU A 147 -7.45 -12.33 5.68
N LYS A 148 -7.92 -12.06 6.90
CA LYS A 148 -9.35 -12.01 7.23
C LYS A 148 -9.83 -10.57 7.24
N VAL A 149 -10.98 -10.32 6.64
CA VAL A 149 -11.65 -9.03 6.65
C VAL A 149 -13.15 -9.28 6.78
N ASP A 150 -13.73 -8.91 7.91
CA ASP A 150 -15.10 -9.21 8.30
C ASP A 150 -15.36 -10.73 8.21
N ASN A 151 -16.36 -11.14 7.41
CA ASN A 151 -16.70 -12.54 7.20
C ASN A 151 -15.93 -13.22 6.06
N TYR A 152 -14.95 -12.52 5.47
CA TYR A 152 -14.20 -13.01 4.32
C TYR A 152 -12.79 -13.43 4.76
N GLU A 153 -12.34 -14.57 4.24
CA GLU A 153 -11.00 -15.10 4.46
C GLU A 153 -10.31 -15.31 3.11
N TYR A 154 -9.09 -14.81 3.00
CA TYR A 154 -8.31 -14.85 1.77
C TYR A 154 -6.94 -15.45 2.05
N HIS A 155 -6.59 -16.49 1.32
CA HIS A 155 -5.30 -17.14 1.35
C HIS A 155 -4.49 -16.80 0.11
N PHE A 156 -3.22 -16.50 0.31
CA PHE A 156 -2.26 -16.22 -0.75
C PHE A 156 -0.91 -16.79 -0.35
N THR A 157 -0.18 -17.35 -1.30
CA THR A 157 1.25 -17.53 -1.08
C THR A 157 2.00 -16.21 -1.29
N ILE A 158 3.19 -16.07 -0.67
CA ILE A 158 4.05 -14.91 -0.92
C ILE A 158 4.32 -14.78 -2.43
N ARG A 159 4.57 -15.88 -3.12
CA ARG A 159 4.74 -15.94 -4.59
C ARG A 159 3.54 -15.35 -5.34
N GLU A 160 2.33 -15.64 -4.91
CA GLU A 160 1.13 -15.10 -5.53
C GLU A 160 0.95 -13.62 -5.26
N LEU A 161 1.28 -13.14 -4.06
CA LEU A 161 1.26 -11.71 -3.74
C LEU A 161 2.27 -10.95 -4.60
N MET A 162 3.43 -11.54 -4.91
CA MET A 162 4.46 -10.91 -5.74
C MET A 162 4.08 -10.84 -7.23
N LYS A 163 3.12 -11.64 -7.70
CA LYS A 163 2.74 -11.65 -9.13
C LYS A 163 1.87 -10.46 -9.53
N THR A 164 0.90 -10.09 -8.71
CA THR A 164 -0.08 -9.06 -9.08
C THR A 164 -0.86 -8.51 -7.90
N SER A 165 -1.32 -7.28 -8.05
CA SER A 165 -2.31 -6.68 -7.14
C SER A 165 -3.68 -7.34 -7.30
N ARG A 166 -4.48 -7.34 -6.21
CA ARG A 166 -5.82 -7.92 -6.19
C ARG A 166 -6.82 -6.96 -5.56
N ILE A 167 -8.07 -7.05 -6.01
CA ILE A 167 -9.21 -6.37 -5.38
C ILE A 167 -10.20 -7.47 -4.97
N LYS A 168 -10.57 -7.46 -3.70
CA LYS A 168 -11.58 -8.34 -3.11
C LYS A 168 -12.82 -7.53 -2.80
N ALA A 169 -13.95 -7.90 -3.40
CA ALA A 169 -15.23 -7.22 -3.24
C ALA A 169 -16.17 -8.04 -2.35
N GLN A 170 -16.84 -7.39 -1.41
CA GLN A 170 -17.89 -7.98 -0.56
C GLN A 170 -19.22 -7.98 -1.33
N TYR A 171 -19.35 -8.89 -2.28
CA TYR A 171 -20.49 -8.93 -3.21
C TYR A 171 -21.82 -9.17 -2.54
N GLN A 172 -21.89 -10.11 -1.60
CA GLN A 172 -23.14 -10.47 -0.96
C GLN A 172 -23.73 -9.28 -0.18
N GLU A 173 -22.88 -8.55 0.54
CA GLU A 173 -23.30 -7.34 1.27
C GLU A 173 -23.83 -6.27 0.30
N SER A 174 -23.24 -6.14 -0.88
CA SER A 174 -23.71 -5.21 -1.92
C SER A 174 -25.07 -5.61 -2.47
N ILE A 175 -25.29 -6.90 -2.72
CA ILE A 175 -26.57 -7.43 -3.17
C ILE A 175 -27.64 -7.20 -2.11
N ASP A 176 -27.37 -7.55 -0.87
CA ASP A 176 -28.30 -7.39 0.26
C ASP A 176 -28.67 -5.93 0.49
N LEU A 177 -27.68 -5.04 0.38
CA LEU A 177 -27.88 -3.60 0.47
C LEU A 177 -28.78 -3.08 -0.66
N ALA A 178 -28.50 -3.45 -1.90
CA ALA A 178 -29.29 -3.02 -3.05
C ALA A 178 -30.73 -3.52 -2.94
N ASN A 179 -30.94 -4.78 -2.56
CA ASN A 179 -32.26 -5.37 -2.36
C ASN A 179 -33.05 -4.67 -1.23
N ARG A 180 -32.36 -4.26 -0.17
CA ARG A 180 -32.99 -3.52 0.93
C ARG A 180 -33.43 -2.12 0.54
N VAL A 181 -32.63 -1.42 -0.28
CA VAL A 181 -32.87 -0.02 -0.66
C VAL A 181 -33.84 0.09 -1.83
N TYR A 182 -33.71 -0.78 -2.83
CA TYR A 182 -34.45 -0.69 -4.10
C TYR A 182 -35.44 -1.83 -4.35
N GLY A 183 -35.46 -2.82 -3.47
CA GLY A 183 -36.13 -4.06 -3.73
C GLY A 183 -35.33 -4.95 -4.70
N LYS A 184 -35.88 -6.12 -5.03
CA LYS A 184 -35.26 -7.03 -5.98
C LYS A 184 -35.48 -6.49 -7.40
N VAL A 185 -34.45 -5.87 -7.97
CA VAL A 185 -34.47 -5.23 -9.26
C VAL A 185 -33.46 -5.91 -10.18
N ASP A 186 -33.89 -6.20 -11.41
CA ASP A 186 -32.97 -6.61 -12.47
C ASP A 186 -32.20 -5.39 -12.95
N HIS A 187 -30.92 -5.35 -12.66
CA HIS A 187 -30.06 -4.28 -13.13
C HIS A 187 -29.60 -4.56 -14.57
N TYR A 188 -29.66 -3.53 -15.39
CA TYR A 188 -29.20 -3.60 -16.80
C TYR A 188 -27.68 -3.69 -16.95
N ARG A 189 -26.93 -3.55 -15.84
CA ARG A 189 -25.47 -3.61 -15.81
C ARG A 189 -25.03 -4.72 -14.88
N ASP A 190 -24.29 -5.68 -15.40
CA ASP A 190 -23.73 -6.81 -14.64
C ASP A 190 -22.74 -6.39 -13.58
N ASP A 191 -22.12 -5.22 -13.75
CA ASP A 191 -21.11 -4.68 -12.85
C ASP A 191 -21.68 -3.80 -11.71
N PHE A 192 -23.00 -3.60 -11.64
CA PHE A 192 -23.64 -2.74 -10.65
C PHE A 192 -23.26 -3.12 -9.22
N TYR A 193 -23.35 -4.38 -8.86
CA TYR A 193 -23.02 -4.86 -7.51
C TYR A 193 -21.53 -4.73 -7.22
N TRP A 194 -20.68 -4.93 -8.23
CA TRP A 194 -19.24 -4.75 -8.08
C TRP A 194 -18.88 -3.29 -7.82
N HIS A 195 -19.48 -2.35 -8.54
CA HIS A 195 -19.21 -0.92 -8.34
C HIS A 195 -19.63 -0.42 -6.96
N ASN A 196 -20.71 -0.98 -6.41
CA ASN A 196 -21.26 -0.59 -5.12
C ASN A 196 -20.81 -1.49 -3.96
N ALA A 197 -19.97 -2.47 -4.20
CA ALA A 197 -19.43 -3.31 -3.14
C ALA A 197 -18.35 -2.58 -2.35
N TYR A 198 -18.27 -2.85 -1.04
CA TYR A 198 -17.08 -2.58 -0.27
C TYR A 198 -15.93 -3.44 -0.77
N LYS A 199 -14.74 -2.86 -0.84
CA LYS A 199 -13.56 -3.52 -1.42
C LYS A 199 -12.35 -3.35 -0.54
N THR A 200 -11.57 -4.43 -0.48
CA THR A 200 -10.21 -4.44 0.03
C THR A 200 -9.26 -4.60 -1.16
N ARG A 201 -8.28 -3.74 -1.25
CA ARG A 201 -7.23 -3.83 -2.27
C ARG A 201 -5.94 -4.32 -1.63
N ILE A 202 -5.38 -5.37 -2.20
CA ILE A 202 -4.08 -5.91 -1.83
C ILE A 202 -3.13 -5.57 -2.97
N ARG A 203 -2.13 -4.73 -2.72
CA ARG A 203 -1.14 -4.37 -3.72
C ARG A 203 -0.13 -5.48 -3.90
N GLN A 204 0.45 -5.56 -5.08
CA GLN A 204 1.54 -6.49 -5.39
C GLN A 204 2.65 -6.34 -4.35
N ALA A 205 3.09 -7.49 -3.80
CA ALA A 205 4.22 -7.51 -2.90
C ALA A 205 5.54 -7.28 -3.65
N VAL A 206 6.44 -6.56 -3.00
CA VAL A 206 7.77 -6.26 -3.53
C VAL A 206 8.86 -6.81 -2.62
N PRO A 207 9.92 -7.46 -3.16
CA PRO A 207 11.00 -8.01 -2.37
C PRO A 207 11.86 -6.91 -1.74
N GLN A 208 12.63 -7.27 -0.71
CA GLN A 208 13.50 -6.34 0.01
C GLN A 208 14.42 -5.54 -0.89
N ASP A 209 14.98 -6.18 -1.91
CA ASP A 209 15.86 -5.52 -2.88
C ASP A 209 15.16 -4.39 -3.65
N ALA A 210 13.82 -4.36 -3.68
CA ALA A 210 13.04 -3.32 -4.34
C ALA A 210 12.82 -2.09 -3.46
N TYR A 211 12.65 -2.26 -2.15
CA TYR A 211 12.30 -1.17 -1.24
C TYR A 211 13.45 -0.70 -0.35
N VAL A 212 14.61 -1.38 -0.40
CA VAL A 212 15.84 -0.97 0.29
C VAL A 212 16.88 -0.54 -0.73
N LEU A 213 17.41 0.65 -0.54
CA LEU A 213 18.52 1.17 -1.34
C LEU A 213 19.61 1.68 -0.42
N ASN A 214 20.83 1.15 -0.61
CA ASN A 214 22.05 1.66 0.00
C ASN A 214 22.98 2.15 -1.11
N TYR A 215 23.44 3.39 -0.98
CA TYR A 215 24.30 4.04 -1.97
C TYR A 215 25.36 4.86 -1.27
N GLU A 216 26.60 4.78 -1.76
CA GLU A 216 27.73 5.52 -1.23
C GLU A 216 28.54 6.07 -2.40
N LYS A 217 28.90 7.36 -2.31
CA LYS A 217 29.70 8.05 -3.30
C LYS A 217 30.42 9.26 -2.72
N GLU A 218 31.65 9.50 -3.20
CA GLU A 218 32.34 10.77 -2.95
C GLU A 218 31.72 11.87 -3.82
N ILE A 219 31.33 12.98 -3.21
CA ILE A 219 30.82 14.17 -3.90
C ILE A 219 31.63 15.40 -3.48
N ASP A 220 31.80 16.34 -4.41
CA ASP A 220 32.46 17.63 -4.12
C ASP A 220 31.38 18.66 -3.77
N MET A 221 31.38 19.09 -2.50
CA MET A 221 30.38 20.02 -2.00
C MET A 221 30.87 21.47 -2.11
N GLU A 222 30.02 22.33 -2.67
CA GLU A 222 30.28 23.74 -2.84
C GLU A 222 29.79 24.59 -1.67
N ALA A 223 30.52 25.65 -1.37
CA ALA A 223 30.11 26.62 -0.34
C ALA A 223 28.79 27.31 -0.73
N GLY A 224 27.85 27.34 0.23
CA GLY A 224 26.55 28.01 0.03
C GLY A 224 25.57 27.26 -0.86
N ALA A 225 25.93 26.10 -1.40
CA ALA A 225 24.99 25.24 -2.14
C ALA A 225 24.03 24.52 -1.20
N ASN A 226 22.79 24.36 -1.65
CA ASN A 226 21.77 23.59 -0.96
C ASN A 226 21.60 22.22 -1.64
N TYR A 227 21.79 21.14 -0.88
CA TYR A 227 21.64 19.77 -1.37
C TYR A 227 20.40 19.14 -0.80
N ARG A 228 19.61 18.45 -1.65
CA ARG A 228 18.38 17.75 -1.28
C ARG A 228 18.30 16.39 -1.97
N LEU A 229 17.71 15.43 -1.28
CA LEU A 229 17.37 14.15 -1.88
C LEU A 229 15.87 14.09 -2.14
N ARG A 230 15.51 13.60 -3.31
CA ARG A 230 14.14 13.29 -3.70
C ARG A 230 14.03 11.82 -4.07
N LYS A 231 13.36 11.05 -3.22
CA LYS A 231 13.04 9.65 -3.49
C LYS A 231 11.71 9.58 -4.24
N LYS A 232 11.66 8.79 -5.31
CA LYS A 232 10.42 8.43 -6.01
C LYS A 232 10.17 6.93 -5.90
N LYS A 233 8.92 6.56 -5.60
CA LYS A 233 8.45 5.18 -5.63
C LYS A 233 7.80 4.85 -6.97
N LYS A 234 7.71 3.56 -7.32
CA LYS A 234 7.02 3.11 -8.56
C LYS A 234 5.54 3.48 -8.59
N ASN A 235 4.88 3.55 -7.45
CA ASN A 235 3.49 3.99 -7.33
C ASN A 235 3.27 5.50 -7.54
N GLY A 236 4.35 6.27 -7.73
CA GLY A 236 4.33 7.71 -7.97
C GLY A 236 4.54 8.58 -6.73
N ASP A 237 4.57 8.01 -5.53
CA ASP A 237 4.80 8.76 -4.30
C ASP A 237 6.22 9.34 -4.26
N VAL A 238 6.34 10.51 -3.65
CA VAL A 238 7.59 11.25 -3.52
C VAL A 238 7.85 11.56 -2.06
N ALA A 239 9.11 11.37 -1.63
CA ALA A 239 9.58 11.85 -0.35
C ALA A 239 10.84 12.73 -0.53
N TRP A 240 10.99 13.71 0.35
CA TRP A 240 12.09 14.67 0.35
C TRP A 240 12.88 14.56 1.65
N VAL A 241 14.20 14.72 1.52
CA VAL A 241 15.13 14.88 2.64
C VAL A 241 16.04 16.06 2.31
N SER A 242 16.16 16.98 3.27
CA SER A 242 17.01 18.18 3.16
C SER A 242 18.10 18.17 4.22
#